data_fe00d36710acd0b0d8164d620b7bbd5a
#
_entry.id   fe00d36710acd0b0d8164d620b7bbd5a
#
_cell.length_a   1.000
_cell.length_b   1.000
_cell.length_c   1.000
_cell.angle_alpha   90.00
_cell.angle_beta   90.00
_cell.angle_gamma   90.00
#
_symmetry.space_group_name_H-M   'P 1'
#
loop_
_entity.id
_entity.type
_entity.pdbx_description
1 polymer ?
#
loop_
_entity_poly.entity_id
_entity_poly.type
_entity_poly.pdbx_seq_one_letter_code
_entity_poly.pdbx_strand_id
1 'polypeptide(L)'
;MKQTDVTVTFYLKKSEMNDEGHCPVMAKLVVGKFSEAAFSAKMSVPAALWASGRATGKSNAAREINRQLDDLRASAISIYDELSATRENVTAEEIRNLLLGTAFGQETLLGYFRTFIEHFEKRVGVNREKGTAQSYRYACNCVAAFIQEKYKLSDVPFTALNRSFIDNYDLYLRTERRFALGTIVLLVTRLNTIVGEAIAEGIITADPFAGHDCLLYTSDA
;
A
#
# COMPACT_ATOMS: atom_id res chain seq x y z
N MET A 1 3.22 29.21 -10.86
CA MET A 1 3.74 27.99 -10.18
C MET A 1 2.73 27.64 -9.11
N LYS A 2 2.03 26.49 -9.20
CA LYS A 2 1.21 25.99 -8.10
C LYS A 2 2.13 25.73 -6.90
N GLN A 3 1.90 26.39 -5.80
CA GLN A 3 2.59 26.13 -4.54
C GLN A 3 2.22 24.70 -4.15
N THR A 4 3.20 23.81 -4.13
CA THR A 4 2.98 22.40 -3.74
C THR A 4 2.74 22.41 -2.23
N ASP A 5 1.50 22.10 -1.83
CA ASP A 5 1.12 22.05 -0.41
C ASP A 5 1.75 20.85 0.34
N VAL A 6 2.71 20.16 -0.27
CA VAL A 6 3.42 19.02 0.28
C VAL A 6 4.86 19.38 0.61
N THR A 7 5.28 19.04 1.82
CA THR A 7 6.67 19.20 2.28
C THR A 7 7.17 17.90 2.87
N VAL A 8 8.35 17.44 2.41
CA VAL A 8 9.04 16.28 2.96
C VAL A 8 10.36 16.72 3.57
N THR A 9 10.53 16.50 4.86
CA THR A 9 11.76 16.77 5.61
C THR A 9 12.32 15.51 6.22
N PHE A 10 13.65 15.43 6.33
CA PHE A 10 14.33 14.27 6.90
C PHE A 10 15.10 14.65 8.16
N TYR A 11 15.14 13.74 9.14
CA TYR A 11 15.85 13.91 10.40
C TYR A 11 16.37 12.59 10.95
N LEU A 12 17.38 12.62 11.82
CA LEU A 12 17.90 11.43 12.49
C LEU A 12 17.14 11.13 13.78
N LYS A 13 16.77 9.87 13.99
CA LYS A 13 16.24 9.39 15.26
C LYS A 13 17.38 9.03 16.21
N LYS A 14 17.97 10.06 16.85
CA LYS A 14 19.17 9.94 17.71
C LYS A 14 18.96 9.02 18.91
N SER A 15 17.72 8.81 19.36
CA SER A 15 17.39 7.86 20.43
C SER A 15 17.60 6.40 20.07
N GLU A 16 17.75 6.08 18.79
CA GLU A 16 17.98 4.73 18.26
C GLU A 16 19.35 4.64 17.57
N MET A 17 20.34 5.41 18.05
CA MET A 17 21.72 5.32 17.59
C MET A 17 22.32 3.98 18.00
N ASN A 18 22.92 3.26 17.06
CA ASN A 18 23.62 2.01 17.33
C ASN A 18 25.04 2.26 17.88
N ASP A 19 25.72 1.19 18.30
CA ASP A 19 27.08 1.25 18.89
C ASP A 19 28.14 1.80 17.90
N GLU A 20 27.86 1.76 16.60
CA GLU A 20 28.72 2.29 15.54
C GLU A 20 28.46 3.78 15.24
N GLY A 21 27.55 4.43 15.98
CA GLY A 21 27.21 5.84 15.79
C GLY A 21 26.25 6.11 14.61
N HIS A 22 25.59 5.09 14.08
CA HIS A 22 24.58 5.23 13.04
C HIS A 22 23.19 5.45 13.63
N CYS A 23 22.45 6.38 13.04
CA CYS A 23 21.07 6.69 13.42
C CYS A 23 20.12 6.38 12.25
N PRO A 24 18.93 5.84 12.54
CA PRO A 24 17.88 5.72 11.54
C PRO A 24 17.46 7.10 11.02
N VAL A 25 17.24 7.19 9.72
CA VAL A 25 16.68 8.38 9.07
C VAL A 25 15.15 8.26 9.07
N MET A 26 14.52 9.30 9.60
CA MET A 26 13.07 9.47 9.58
C MET A 26 12.68 10.54 8.58
N ALA A 27 11.55 10.35 7.93
CA ALA A 27 10.90 11.35 7.10
C ALA A 27 9.68 11.91 7.83
N LYS A 28 9.48 13.22 7.72
CA LYS A 28 8.24 13.91 8.11
C LYS A 28 7.62 14.48 6.85
N LEU A 29 6.40 14.05 6.55
CA LEU A 29 5.57 14.50 5.45
C LEU A 29 4.49 15.44 6.02
N VAL A 30 4.33 16.60 5.41
CA VAL A 30 3.30 17.59 5.77
C VAL A 30 2.50 17.94 4.53
N VAL A 31 1.18 17.94 4.65
CA VAL A 31 0.24 18.35 3.60
C VAL A 31 -0.62 19.48 4.14
N GLY A 32 -0.54 20.63 3.49
CA GLY A 32 -1.24 21.84 3.97
C GLY A 32 -0.78 22.24 5.38
N LYS A 33 -1.74 22.65 6.22
CA LYS A 33 -1.46 23.14 7.57
C LYS A 33 -1.73 22.13 8.69
N PHE A 34 -2.50 21.08 8.42
CA PHE A 34 -3.10 20.25 9.47
C PHE A 34 -2.85 18.74 9.32
N SER A 35 -2.24 18.30 8.23
CA SER A 35 -1.99 16.89 8.00
C SER A 35 -0.50 16.61 8.01
N GLU A 36 -0.06 15.77 8.94
CA GLU A 36 1.34 15.34 9.03
C GLU A 36 1.44 13.84 9.29
N ALA A 37 2.49 13.22 8.76
CA ALA A 37 2.83 11.83 8.99
C ALA A 37 4.34 11.66 9.07
N ALA A 38 4.80 10.79 9.96
CA ALA A 38 6.21 10.43 10.06
C ALA A 38 6.40 8.94 9.74
N PHE A 39 7.54 8.60 9.11
CA PHE A 39 7.89 7.23 8.78
C PHE A 39 9.41 7.04 8.69
N SER A 40 9.85 5.78 8.76
CA SER A 40 11.27 5.46 8.56
C SER A 40 11.61 5.47 7.07
N ALA A 41 12.71 6.15 6.72
CA ALA A 41 13.26 6.10 5.36
C ALA A 41 14.01 4.78 5.06
N LYS A 42 13.97 3.80 5.99
CA LYS A 42 14.60 2.47 5.87
C LYS A 42 16.10 2.55 5.58
N MET A 43 16.75 3.61 6.00
CA MET A 43 18.20 3.81 5.91
C MET A 43 18.77 4.29 7.24
N SER A 44 20.05 4.02 7.46
CA SER A 44 20.81 4.46 8.64
C SER A 44 22.07 5.19 8.20
N VAL A 45 22.40 6.28 8.90
CA VAL A 45 23.49 7.16 8.52
C VAL A 45 24.32 7.50 9.76
N PRO A 46 25.68 7.57 9.65
CA PRO A 46 26.49 8.08 10.73
C PRO A 46 26.05 9.49 11.14
N ALA A 47 25.77 9.70 12.43
CA ALA A 47 25.29 10.97 12.93
C ALA A 47 26.23 12.13 12.62
N ALA A 48 27.54 11.88 12.57
CA ALA A 48 28.57 12.86 12.22
C ALA A 48 28.52 13.35 10.76
N LEU A 49 27.90 12.56 9.87
CA LEU A 49 27.75 12.89 8.45
C LEU A 49 26.39 13.49 8.12
N TRP A 50 25.66 14.01 9.08
CA TRP A 50 24.32 14.53 8.87
C TRP A 50 24.17 15.97 9.31
N ALA A 51 23.69 16.84 8.41
CA ALA A 51 23.33 18.21 8.72
C ALA A 51 22.13 18.66 7.86
N SER A 52 21.26 19.47 8.44
CA SER A 52 20.13 20.11 7.73
C SER A 52 19.27 19.16 6.89
N GLY A 53 19.04 17.94 7.40
CA GLY A 53 18.17 16.96 6.72
C GLY A 53 18.82 16.21 5.55
N ARG A 54 20.15 16.23 5.43
CA ARG A 54 20.91 15.56 4.35
C ARG A 54 22.23 14.99 4.86
N ALA A 55 22.76 14.02 4.13
CA ALA A 55 24.12 13.54 4.34
C ALA A 55 25.13 14.57 3.84
N THR A 56 26.14 14.85 4.66
CA THR A 56 27.23 15.80 4.36
C THR A 56 28.48 15.10 3.79
N GLY A 57 29.30 15.85 3.10
CA GLY A 57 30.54 15.34 2.51
C GLY A 57 30.41 15.01 1.02
N LYS A 58 31.56 14.68 0.40
CA LYS A 58 31.69 14.43 -1.05
C LYS A 58 31.87 12.95 -1.38
N SER A 59 31.67 12.04 -0.39
CA SER A 59 31.79 10.59 -0.57
C SER A 59 30.68 10.04 -1.47
N ASN A 60 30.94 8.94 -2.15
CA ASN A 60 29.92 8.26 -2.96
C ASN A 60 28.73 7.79 -2.08
N ALA A 61 29.00 7.38 -0.84
CA ALA A 61 27.96 7.00 0.12
C ALA A 61 27.03 8.20 0.45
N ALA A 62 27.59 9.39 0.72
CA ALA A 62 26.78 10.58 0.98
C ALA A 62 25.93 11.00 -0.23
N ARG A 63 26.47 10.87 -1.45
CA ARG A 63 25.75 11.15 -2.69
C ARG A 63 24.59 10.17 -2.88
N GLU A 64 24.84 8.88 -2.65
CA GLU A 64 23.82 7.84 -2.80
C GLU A 64 22.69 8.02 -1.78
N ILE A 65 23.01 8.29 -0.51
CA ILE A 65 22.01 8.62 0.52
C ILE A 65 21.18 9.82 0.07
N ASN A 66 21.80 10.90 -0.36
CA ASN A 66 21.08 12.10 -0.79
C ASN A 66 20.20 11.84 -2.02
N ARG A 67 20.66 10.99 -2.96
CA ARG A 67 19.86 10.57 -4.12
C ARG A 67 18.60 9.85 -3.67
N GLN A 68 18.72 8.87 -2.75
CA GLN A 68 17.58 8.13 -2.22
C GLN A 68 16.58 9.04 -1.47
N LEU A 69 17.05 10.04 -0.73
CA LEU A 69 16.19 11.04 -0.07
C LEU A 69 15.46 11.91 -1.09
N ASP A 70 16.12 12.31 -2.18
CA ASP A 70 15.51 13.10 -3.24
C ASP A 70 14.50 12.26 -4.04
N ASP A 71 14.77 10.98 -4.28
CA ASP A 71 13.82 10.03 -4.91
C ASP A 71 12.57 9.84 -4.05
N LEU A 72 12.72 9.69 -2.72
CA LEU A 72 11.58 9.62 -1.79
C LEU A 72 10.74 10.89 -1.81
N ARG A 73 11.40 12.06 -1.84
CA ARG A 73 10.70 13.36 -1.91
C ARG A 73 9.94 13.50 -3.23
N ALA A 74 10.58 13.16 -4.35
CA ALA A 74 9.94 13.23 -5.67
C ALA A 74 8.74 12.30 -5.77
N SER A 75 8.85 11.07 -5.24
CA SER A 75 7.75 10.10 -5.20
C SER A 75 6.58 10.60 -4.36
N ALA A 76 6.85 11.21 -3.19
CA ALA A 76 5.78 11.78 -2.34
C ALA A 76 5.03 12.92 -3.04
N ILE A 77 5.74 13.78 -3.76
CA ILE A 77 5.15 14.88 -4.53
C ILE A 77 4.31 14.31 -5.69
N SER A 78 4.83 13.32 -6.43
CA SER A 78 4.10 12.68 -7.52
C SER A 78 2.78 12.07 -7.05
N ILE A 79 2.81 11.33 -5.93
CA ILE A 79 1.61 10.75 -5.32
C ILE A 79 0.61 11.85 -4.93
N TYR A 80 1.07 12.95 -4.34
CA TYR A 80 0.21 14.07 -4.00
C TYR A 80 -0.45 14.67 -5.25
N ASP A 81 0.33 14.92 -6.30
CA ASP A 81 -0.16 15.50 -7.55
C ASP A 81 -1.22 14.60 -8.20
N GLU A 82 -1.01 13.28 -8.22
CA GLU A 82 -1.98 12.31 -8.71
C GLU A 82 -3.28 12.33 -7.90
N LEU A 83 -3.17 12.31 -6.56
CA LEU A 83 -4.34 12.32 -5.69
C LEU A 83 -5.10 13.65 -5.75
N SER A 84 -4.39 14.77 -5.73
CA SER A 84 -4.97 16.11 -5.76
C SER A 84 -5.64 16.48 -7.10
N ALA A 85 -5.26 15.79 -8.18
CA ALA A 85 -5.94 15.92 -9.48
C ALA A 85 -7.36 15.34 -9.46
N THR A 86 -7.67 14.43 -8.54
CA THR A 86 -8.95 13.71 -8.50
C THR A 86 -9.83 14.08 -7.30
N ARG A 87 -9.25 14.67 -6.25
CA ARG A 87 -9.95 15.02 -5.00
C ARG A 87 -9.26 16.17 -4.26
N GLU A 88 -10.05 16.94 -3.50
CA GLU A 88 -9.54 18.12 -2.79
C GLU A 88 -8.82 17.79 -1.47
N ASN A 89 -9.22 16.73 -0.77
CA ASN A 89 -8.69 16.38 0.54
C ASN A 89 -7.73 15.18 0.44
N VAL A 90 -6.43 15.48 0.36
CA VAL A 90 -5.34 14.51 0.40
C VAL A 90 -4.65 14.62 1.76
N THR A 91 -4.46 13.50 2.46
CA THR A 91 -3.80 13.47 3.77
C THR A 91 -2.35 13.00 3.67
N ALA A 92 -1.51 13.48 4.59
CA ALA A 92 -0.11 13.01 4.69
C ALA A 92 -0.03 11.50 4.98
N GLU A 93 -1.00 10.96 5.70
CA GLU A 93 -1.06 9.53 6.01
C GLU A 93 -1.31 8.67 4.78
N GLU A 94 -2.20 9.10 3.88
CA GLU A 94 -2.45 8.40 2.62
C GLU A 94 -1.21 8.40 1.72
N ILE A 95 -0.54 9.56 1.58
CA ILE A 95 0.70 9.65 0.80
C ILE A 95 1.78 8.76 1.42
N ARG A 96 1.93 8.79 2.75
CA ARG A 96 2.88 7.90 3.46
C ARG A 96 2.61 6.43 3.15
N ASN A 97 1.36 5.99 3.23
CA ASN A 97 1.00 4.59 3.03
C ASN A 97 1.28 4.14 1.59
N LEU A 98 0.96 4.98 0.61
CA LEU A 98 1.29 4.72 -0.79
C LEU A 98 2.80 4.76 -1.04
N LEU A 99 3.49 5.77 -0.51
CA LEU A 99 4.93 5.90 -0.64
C LEU A 99 5.67 4.70 -0.05
N LEU A 100 5.28 4.23 1.13
CA LEU A 100 5.87 3.04 1.74
C LEU A 100 5.61 1.79 0.90
N GLY A 101 4.44 1.67 0.29
CA GLY A 101 4.12 0.59 -0.63
C GLY A 101 5.01 0.60 -1.88
N THR A 102 5.19 1.75 -2.51
CA THR A 102 5.93 1.85 -3.78
C THR A 102 7.45 1.95 -3.60
N ALA A 103 7.93 2.77 -2.66
CA ALA A 103 9.35 3.07 -2.52
C ALA A 103 10.17 1.97 -1.85
N PHE A 104 9.55 1.13 -1.01
CA PHE A 104 10.24 0.07 -0.27
C PHE A 104 9.91 -1.35 -0.77
N GLY A 105 9.33 -1.46 -1.97
CA GLY A 105 9.01 -2.76 -2.54
C GLY A 105 8.03 -3.57 -1.69
N GLN A 106 7.20 -2.89 -0.88
CA GLN A 106 6.11 -3.59 -0.23
C GLN A 106 5.15 -4.09 -1.31
N GLU A 107 4.84 -5.36 -1.22
CA GLU A 107 3.88 -5.98 -2.12
C GLU A 107 2.56 -5.22 -2.11
N THR A 108 2.09 -4.84 -3.30
CA THR A 108 0.77 -4.24 -3.48
C THR A 108 -0.27 -5.33 -3.69
N LEU A 109 -1.51 -5.06 -3.31
CA LEU A 109 -2.59 -6.03 -3.39
C LEU A 109 -2.78 -6.58 -4.81
N LEU A 110 -2.91 -5.70 -5.80
CA LEU A 110 -3.13 -6.13 -7.19
C LEU A 110 -1.86 -6.70 -7.83
N GLY A 111 -0.67 -6.17 -7.45
CA GLY A 111 0.61 -6.71 -7.88
C GLY A 111 0.76 -8.17 -7.45
N TYR A 112 0.58 -8.43 -6.16
CA TYR A 112 0.62 -9.78 -5.59
C TYR A 112 -0.47 -10.68 -6.18
N PHE A 113 -1.70 -10.18 -6.32
CA PHE A 113 -2.82 -10.93 -6.87
C PHE A 113 -2.51 -11.42 -8.31
N ARG A 114 -1.92 -10.56 -9.14
CA ARG A 114 -1.53 -10.91 -10.52
C ARG A 114 -0.44 -11.98 -10.53
N THR A 115 0.60 -11.84 -9.70
CA THR A 115 1.66 -12.83 -9.54
C THR A 115 1.10 -14.19 -9.09
N PHE A 116 0.18 -14.19 -8.11
CA PHE A 116 -0.52 -15.39 -7.69
C PHE A 116 -1.28 -16.06 -8.86
N ILE A 117 -2.03 -15.28 -9.67
CA ILE A 117 -2.75 -15.80 -10.83
C ILE A 117 -1.78 -16.42 -11.83
N GLU A 118 -0.67 -15.78 -12.15
CA GLU A 118 0.36 -16.32 -13.05
C GLU A 118 0.91 -17.66 -12.55
N HIS A 119 1.21 -17.77 -11.27
CA HIS A 119 1.67 -19.02 -10.65
C HIS A 119 0.57 -20.09 -10.65
N PHE A 120 -0.67 -19.69 -10.41
CA PHE A 120 -1.82 -20.60 -10.46
C PHE A 120 -2.03 -21.16 -11.85
N GLU A 121 -1.91 -20.33 -12.89
CA GLU A 121 -2.12 -20.70 -14.29
C GLU A 121 -1.06 -21.65 -14.80
N LYS A 122 0.18 -21.55 -14.35
CA LYS A 122 1.26 -22.53 -14.66
C LYS A 122 0.92 -23.94 -14.16
N ARG A 123 -0.02 -24.08 -13.22
CA ARG A 123 -0.47 -25.36 -12.66
C ARG A 123 -1.78 -25.86 -13.25
N VAL A 124 -2.42 -25.11 -14.15
CA VAL A 124 -3.65 -25.52 -14.85
C VAL A 124 -3.36 -26.73 -15.74
N GLY A 125 -4.21 -27.75 -15.65
CA GLY A 125 -4.01 -29.01 -16.35
C GLY A 125 -3.11 -30.02 -15.66
N VAL A 126 -2.43 -29.63 -14.58
CA VAL A 126 -1.66 -30.55 -13.71
C VAL A 126 -2.47 -30.88 -12.44
N ASN A 127 -2.79 -29.86 -11.66
CA ASN A 127 -3.54 -30.00 -10.40
C ASN A 127 -4.50 -28.82 -10.11
N ARG A 128 -4.78 -28.01 -11.11
CA ARG A 128 -5.65 -26.83 -11.02
C ARG A 128 -6.59 -26.75 -12.22
N GLU A 129 -7.82 -26.26 -11.96
CA GLU A 129 -8.87 -26.12 -12.96
C GLU A 129 -8.83 -24.76 -13.63
N LYS A 130 -9.04 -24.73 -14.97
CA LYS A 130 -9.08 -23.49 -15.77
C LYS A 130 -10.17 -22.52 -15.29
N GLY A 131 -11.35 -23.04 -14.90
CA GLY A 131 -12.46 -22.24 -14.38
C GLY A 131 -12.09 -21.50 -13.06
N THR A 132 -11.28 -22.15 -12.23
CA THR A 132 -10.78 -21.52 -10.99
C THR A 132 -9.82 -20.37 -11.29
N ALA A 133 -8.91 -20.52 -12.27
CA ALA A 133 -8.03 -19.43 -12.69
C ALA A 133 -8.83 -18.24 -13.24
N GLN A 134 -9.87 -18.48 -14.03
CA GLN A 134 -10.76 -17.43 -14.52
C GLN A 134 -11.49 -16.70 -13.38
N SER A 135 -11.91 -17.42 -12.33
CA SER A 135 -12.56 -16.80 -11.17
C SER A 135 -11.61 -15.88 -10.39
N TYR A 136 -10.32 -16.22 -10.28
CA TYR A 136 -9.31 -15.34 -9.68
C TYR A 136 -9.05 -14.09 -10.53
N ARG A 137 -8.95 -14.22 -11.85
CA ARG A 137 -8.83 -13.05 -12.74
C ARG A 137 -10.03 -12.11 -12.61
N TYR A 138 -11.23 -12.68 -12.57
CA TYR A 138 -12.44 -11.89 -12.40
C TYR A 138 -12.46 -11.16 -11.05
N ALA A 139 -12.08 -11.84 -9.97
CA ALA A 139 -11.97 -11.23 -8.65
C ALA A 139 -10.92 -10.11 -8.62
N CYS A 140 -9.73 -10.31 -9.22
CA CYS A 140 -8.69 -9.29 -9.34
C CYS A 140 -9.21 -8.02 -10.05
N ASN A 141 -9.93 -8.20 -11.17
CA ASN A 141 -10.51 -7.09 -11.92
C ASN A 141 -11.58 -6.34 -11.10
N CYS A 142 -12.41 -7.05 -10.33
CA CYS A 142 -13.41 -6.42 -9.46
C CYS A 142 -12.76 -5.61 -8.33
N VAL A 143 -11.68 -6.13 -7.73
CA VAL A 143 -10.91 -5.40 -6.70
C VAL A 143 -10.24 -4.17 -7.33
N ALA A 144 -9.66 -4.29 -8.53
CA ALA A 144 -9.05 -3.17 -9.25
C ALA A 144 -10.07 -2.07 -9.55
N ALA A 145 -11.26 -2.43 -10.03
CA ALA A 145 -12.36 -1.49 -10.27
C ALA A 145 -12.79 -0.78 -8.97
N PHE A 146 -12.92 -1.52 -7.86
CA PHE A 146 -13.24 -0.96 -6.56
C PHE A 146 -12.19 0.06 -6.10
N ILE A 147 -10.90 -0.31 -6.17
CA ILE A 147 -9.81 0.58 -5.79
C ILE A 147 -9.85 1.86 -6.64
N GLN A 148 -10.00 1.72 -7.96
CA GLN A 148 -10.06 2.84 -8.88
C GLN A 148 -11.29 3.72 -8.64
N GLU A 149 -12.47 3.15 -8.45
CA GLU A 149 -13.72 3.90 -8.30
C GLU A 149 -13.85 4.56 -6.93
N LYS A 150 -13.45 3.86 -5.86
CA LYS A 150 -13.60 4.31 -4.47
C LYS A 150 -12.46 5.21 -4.00
N TYR A 151 -11.23 4.84 -4.32
CA TYR A 151 -10.02 5.49 -3.82
C TYR A 151 -9.29 6.32 -4.87
N LYS A 152 -9.66 6.18 -6.17
CA LYS A 152 -8.99 6.84 -7.30
C LYS A 152 -7.52 6.47 -7.42
N LEU A 153 -7.16 5.25 -7.06
CA LEU A 153 -5.82 4.71 -7.08
C LEU A 153 -5.72 3.56 -8.10
N SER A 154 -4.52 3.32 -8.62
CA SER A 154 -4.25 2.18 -9.50
C SER A 154 -4.02 0.88 -8.73
N ASP A 155 -3.56 0.95 -7.48
CA ASP A 155 -3.32 -0.17 -6.58
C ASP A 155 -3.22 0.33 -5.13
N VAL A 156 -3.18 -0.58 -4.14
CA VAL A 156 -2.99 -0.26 -2.73
C VAL A 156 -1.97 -1.21 -2.10
N PRO A 157 -1.11 -0.74 -1.17
CA PRO A 157 -0.23 -1.63 -0.43
C PRO A 157 -1.04 -2.49 0.55
N PHE A 158 -0.56 -3.68 0.87
CA PHE A 158 -1.21 -4.55 1.86
C PHE A 158 -1.42 -3.89 3.22
N THR A 159 -0.55 -2.94 3.60
CA THR A 159 -0.69 -2.17 4.85
C THR A 159 -1.92 -1.27 4.89
N ALA A 160 -2.53 -0.98 3.75
CA ALA A 160 -3.79 -0.23 3.67
C ALA A 160 -5.03 -1.11 3.85
N LEU A 161 -4.86 -2.46 3.76
CA LEU A 161 -5.95 -3.39 3.99
C LEU A 161 -6.26 -3.46 5.49
N ASN A 162 -7.48 -3.10 5.81
CA ASN A 162 -8.05 -3.22 7.15
C ASN A 162 -9.51 -3.67 7.05
N ARG A 163 -10.16 -3.88 8.18
CA ARG A 163 -11.56 -4.28 8.22
C ARG A 163 -12.47 -3.36 7.40
N SER A 164 -12.27 -2.05 7.52
CA SER A 164 -13.07 -1.05 6.78
C SER A 164 -12.91 -1.18 5.26
N PHE A 165 -11.72 -1.55 4.77
CA PHE A 165 -11.49 -1.82 3.34
C PHE A 165 -12.36 -3.00 2.88
N ILE A 166 -12.40 -4.09 3.65
CA ILE A 166 -13.18 -5.29 3.33
C ILE A 166 -14.68 -4.99 3.35
N ASP A 167 -15.17 -4.29 4.39
CA ASP A 167 -16.57 -3.92 4.52
C ASP A 167 -17.02 -2.97 3.39
N ASN A 168 -16.17 -2.01 2.99
CA ASN A 168 -16.43 -1.12 1.86
C ASN A 168 -16.44 -1.90 0.52
N TYR A 169 -15.60 -2.91 0.36
CA TYR A 169 -15.59 -3.75 -0.84
C TYR A 169 -16.88 -4.58 -0.94
N ASP A 170 -17.31 -5.22 0.14
CA ASP A 170 -18.58 -5.95 0.18
C ASP A 170 -19.77 -5.03 -0.14
N LEU A 171 -19.82 -3.84 0.48
CA LEU A 171 -20.86 -2.84 0.22
C LEU A 171 -20.87 -2.41 -1.26
N TYR A 172 -19.69 -2.12 -1.84
CA TYR A 172 -19.56 -1.77 -3.26
C TYR A 172 -20.11 -2.85 -4.19
N LEU A 173 -19.80 -4.13 -3.91
CA LEU A 173 -20.30 -5.24 -4.71
C LEU A 173 -21.83 -5.33 -4.65
N ARG A 174 -22.45 -5.02 -3.50
CA ARG A 174 -23.91 -5.04 -3.30
C ARG A 174 -24.61 -3.85 -3.91
N THR A 175 -24.12 -2.65 -3.68
CA THR A 175 -24.84 -1.41 -3.98
C THR A 175 -24.53 -0.85 -5.36
N GLU A 176 -23.27 -0.80 -5.74
CA GLU A 176 -22.83 -0.19 -7.00
C GLU A 176 -22.77 -1.21 -8.13
N ARG A 177 -22.24 -2.42 -7.86
CA ARG A 177 -22.18 -3.49 -8.87
C ARG A 177 -23.46 -4.33 -8.93
N ARG A 178 -24.25 -4.31 -7.85
CA ARG A 178 -25.52 -5.04 -7.74
C ARG A 178 -25.42 -6.53 -8.10
N PHE A 179 -24.32 -7.16 -7.66
CA PHE A 179 -24.10 -8.57 -7.93
C PHE A 179 -25.02 -9.47 -7.07
N ALA A 180 -25.35 -10.64 -7.62
CA ALA A 180 -26.05 -11.66 -6.87
C ALA A 180 -25.19 -12.18 -5.71
N LEU A 181 -25.80 -12.59 -4.61
CA LEU A 181 -25.13 -13.03 -3.38
C LEU A 181 -24.04 -14.08 -3.64
N GLY A 182 -24.33 -15.10 -4.48
CA GLY A 182 -23.34 -16.12 -4.82
C GLY A 182 -22.08 -15.57 -5.50
N THR A 183 -22.22 -14.52 -6.33
CA THR A 183 -21.08 -13.83 -6.95
C THR A 183 -20.29 -13.03 -5.92
N ILE A 184 -20.96 -12.35 -5.00
CA ILE A 184 -20.32 -11.58 -3.92
C ILE A 184 -19.49 -12.52 -3.04
N VAL A 185 -20.10 -13.63 -2.58
CA VAL A 185 -19.41 -14.66 -1.80
C VAL A 185 -18.17 -15.18 -2.52
N LEU A 186 -18.29 -15.50 -3.82
CA LEU A 186 -17.15 -15.93 -4.63
C LEU A 186 -16.02 -14.89 -4.63
N LEU A 187 -16.33 -13.62 -4.91
CA LEU A 187 -15.35 -12.55 -5.04
C LEU A 187 -14.65 -12.25 -3.71
N VAL A 188 -15.42 -12.19 -2.61
CA VAL A 188 -14.88 -11.98 -1.26
C VAL A 188 -14.01 -13.17 -0.83
N THR A 189 -14.44 -14.41 -1.11
CA THR A 189 -13.65 -15.61 -0.81
C THR A 189 -12.32 -15.62 -1.60
N ARG A 190 -12.32 -15.20 -2.87
CA ARG A 190 -11.08 -15.11 -3.66
C ARG A 190 -10.12 -14.06 -3.08
N LEU A 191 -10.62 -12.91 -2.69
CA LEU A 191 -9.81 -11.89 -2.03
C LEU A 191 -9.26 -12.40 -0.68
N ASN A 192 -10.09 -13.06 0.13
CA ASN A 192 -9.66 -13.65 1.39
C ASN A 192 -8.55 -14.70 1.20
N THR A 193 -8.63 -15.52 0.14
CA THR A 193 -7.55 -16.48 -0.18
C THR A 193 -6.23 -15.76 -0.45
N ILE A 194 -6.25 -14.66 -1.23
CA ILE A 194 -5.04 -13.88 -1.54
C ILE A 194 -4.44 -13.25 -0.29
N VAL A 195 -5.29 -12.70 0.59
CA VAL A 195 -4.86 -12.15 1.88
C VAL A 195 -4.28 -13.23 2.78
N GLY A 196 -4.90 -14.42 2.83
CA GLY A 196 -4.39 -15.56 3.59
C GLY A 196 -3.01 -16.04 3.12
N GLU A 197 -2.77 -16.09 1.81
CA GLU A 197 -1.43 -16.41 1.26
C GLU A 197 -0.41 -15.33 1.65
N ALA A 198 -0.76 -14.04 1.56
CA ALA A 198 0.10 -12.93 1.96
C ALA A 198 0.43 -12.96 3.47
N ILE A 199 -0.50 -13.40 4.32
CA ILE A 199 -0.25 -13.65 5.75
C ILE A 199 0.72 -14.82 5.92
N ALA A 200 0.49 -15.93 5.22
CA ALA A 200 1.34 -17.12 5.30
C ALA A 200 2.78 -16.83 4.85
N GLU A 201 2.97 -15.94 3.88
CA GLU A 201 4.28 -15.46 3.40
C GLU A 201 4.90 -14.36 4.27
N GLY A 202 4.17 -13.88 5.30
CA GLY A 202 4.65 -12.84 6.22
C GLY A 202 4.66 -11.42 5.65
N ILE A 203 3.98 -11.19 4.53
CA ILE A 203 3.83 -9.87 3.91
C ILE A 203 3.00 -8.94 4.80
N ILE A 204 1.96 -9.48 5.43
CA ILE A 204 1.15 -8.80 6.44
C ILE A 204 1.03 -9.66 7.70
N THR A 205 0.91 -9.00 8.84
CA THR A 205 0.82 -9.67 10.16
C THR A 205 -0.59 -9.64 10.74
N ALA A 206 -1.44 -8.73 10.30
CA ALA A 206 -2.83 -8.60 10.75
C ALA A 206 -3.78 -9.07 9.65
N ASP A 207 -4.76 -9.89 10.03
CA ASP A 207 -5.80 -10.36 9.11
C ASP A 207 -6.92 -9.30 9.00
N PRO A 208 -7.09 -8.63 7.85
CA PRO A 208 -8.17 -7.66 7.64
C PRO A 208 -9.56 -8.30 7.59
N PHE A 209 -9.64 -9.63 7.42
CA PHE A 209 -10.89 -10.39 7.48
C PHE A 209 -11.26 -10.84 8.89
N ALA A 210 -10.40 -10.63 9.90
CA ALA A 210 -10.69 -11.03 11.26
C ALA A 210 -12.05 -10.47 11.73
N GLY A 211 -12.99 -11.36 12.08
CA GLY A 211 -14.36 -11.00 12.46
C GLY A 211 -15.23 -10.49 11.30
N HIS A 212 -14.81 -10.62 10.03
CA HIS A 212 -15.69 -10.40 8.89
C HIS A 212 -16.55 -11.64 8.69
N ASP A 213 -17.75 -11.62 9.23
CA ASP A 213 -18.76 -12.58 8.86
C ASP A 213 -19.21 -12.22 7.45
N CYS A 214 -18.72 -12.98 6.46
CA CYS A 214 -19.39 -13.01 5.16
C CYS A 214 -20.80 -13.54 5.44
N LEU A 215 -21.74 -12.62 5.67
CA LEU A 215 -23.10 -12.95 6.03
C LEU A 215 -23.69 -13.84 4.92
N LEU A 216 -23.55 -15.12 5.09
CA LEU A 216 -24.45 -16.10 4.56
C LEU A 216 -25.81 -15.76 5.20
N TYR A 217 -26.51 -14.75 4.68
CA TYR A 217 -27.92 -14.65 4.92
C TYR A 217 -28.54 -15.90 4.28
N THR A 218 -28.69 -16.94 5.07
CA THR A 218 -29.76 -17.88 4.87
C THR A 218 -31.02 -17.04 4.91
N SER A 219 -31.62 -16.83 3.75
CA SER A 219 -32.98 -16.33 3.69
C SER A 219 -33.87 -17.33 4.43
N ASP A 220 -34.19 -17.02 5.68
CA ASP A 220 -35.38 -17.59 6.31
C ASP A 220 -36.57 -16.90 5.65
N ALA A 221 -37.33 -17.69 4.90
CA ALA A 221 -38.76 -17.74 4.66
C ALA A 221 -39.15 -18.20 3.31
#